data_fea755abc298b45b4ff397ff0db6e5e0
#
_entry.id   fea755abc298b45b4ff397ff0db6e5e0
#
_cell.length_a   1.000
_cell.length_b   1.000
_cell.length_c   1.000
_cell.angle_alpha   90.00
_cell.angle_beta   90.00
_cell.angle_gamma   90.00
#
_symmetry.space_group_name_H-M   'P 1'
#
loop_
_entity.id
_entity.type
_entity.pdbx_description
1 polymer ?
#
loop_
_entity_poly.entity_id
_entity_poly.type
_entity_poly.pdbx_seq_one_letter_code
_entity_poly.pdbx_strand_id
1 'polypeptide(L)'
;MAATGSLWWGFWKDYPKVTYSGREYAQVGTRLYTEHAVQAFLPSGRHTVTHVPRANREGGGYSFHENARSIPPTFVEETIKRGTKEFVTEDWELRTVHTLGSIMVVTTRDDRIVITVGNRH
;
A
#
# COMPACT_ATOMS: atom_id res chain seq x y z
N MET A 1 19.03 -17.82 -3.32
CA MET A 1 19.17 -16.48 -3.58
C MET A 1 17.88 -15.76 -3.38
N ALA A 2 17.94 -14.82 -2.57
CA ALA A 2 16.78 -14.04 -2.45
C ALA A 2 16.64 -13.37 -3.77
N ALA A 3 15.68 -13.76 -4.49
CA ALA A 3 15.36 -13.03 -5.66
C ALA A 3 15.08 -11.62 -5.22
N THR A 4 15.55 -10.68 -6.00
CA THR A 4 15.13 -9.33 -5.82
C THR A 4 13.60 -9.32 -5.76
N GLY A 5 13.07 -8.73 -4.73
CA GLY A 5 11.64 -8.60 -4.63
C GLY A 5 10.90 -9.82 -4.14
N SER A 6 11.54 -10.67 -3.35
CA SER A 6 10.81 -11.76 -2.75
C SER A 6 9.72 -11.21 -1.82
N LEU A 7 8.63 -11.97 -1.65
CA LEU A 7 7.50 -11.54 -0.82
C LEU A 7 7.67 -11.87 0.65
N TRP A 8 8.91 -12.04 1.12
CA TRP A 8 9.10 -12.34 2.52
C TRP A 8 8.78 -11.12 3.39
N TRP A 9 8.49 -11.38 4.62
CA TRP A 9 7.96 -10.41 5.56
C TRP A 9 9.10 -9.78 6.35
N GLY A 10 9.44 -8.55 6.04
CA GLY A 10 10.60 -7.91 6.67
C GLY A 10 10.43 -6.41 6.89
N PHE A 11 11.51 -5.80 7.30
CA PHE A 11 11.60 -4.37 7.51
C PHE A 11 12.01 -3.66 6.23
N TRP A 12 11.79 -2.36 6.20
CA TRP A 12 12.21 -1.54 5.07
C TRP A 12 13.67 -1.81 4.69
N LYS A 13 14.55 -1.88 5.69
CA LYS A 13 15.98 -2.05 5.43
C LYS A 13 16.33 -3.40 4.80
N ASP A 14 15.41 -4.34 4.88
CA ASP A 14 15.69 -5.71 4.42
C ASP A 14 15.41 -5.95 2.96
N TYR A 15 14.70 -5.04 2.31
CA TYR A 15 14.33 -5.21 0.91
C TYR A 15 15.29 -4.48 0.00
N PRO A 16 15.49 -4.99 -1.23
CA PRO A 16 16.24 -4.23 -2.24
C PRO A 16 15.54 -2.90 -2.50
N LYS A 17 16.31 -1.89 -2.82
CA LYS A 17 15.76 -0.57 -3.10
C LYS A 17 15.89 -0.24 -4.57
N VAL A 18 14.89 0.43 -5.09
CA VAL A 18 14.84 0.88 -6.47
C VAL A 18 14.53 2.37 -6.47
N THR A 19 15.30 3.13 -7.22
CA THR A 19 15.01 4.56 -7.38
C THR A 19 14.15 4.72 -8.64
N TYR A 20 13.03 5.39 -8.47
CA TYR A 20 12.10 5.61 -9.56
C TYR A 20 11.54 7.03 -9.43
N SER A 21 11.68 7.84 -10.48
CA SER A 21 11.23 9.23 -10.49
C SER A 21 11.80 10.03 -9.32
N GLY A 22 13.06 9.78 -8.98
CA GLY A 22 13.73 10.52 -7.93
C GLY A 22 13.43 10.06 -6.52
N ARG A 23 12.66 9.00 -6.35
CA ARG A 23 12.34 8.47 -5.03
C ARG A 23 12.80 7.04 -4.89
N GLU A 24 13.07 6.65 -3.66
CA GLU A 24 13.50 5.30 -3.35
C GLU A 24 12.32 4.48 -2.89
N TYR A 25 12.20 3.27 -3.41
CA TYR A 25 11.14 2.34 -3.06
C TYR A 25 11.73 0.98 -2.74
N ALA A 26 11.03 0.23 -1.91
CA ALA A 26 11.42 -1.15 -1.66
C ALA A 26 10.83 -2.04 -2.74
N GLN A 27 11.62 -2.97 -3.22
CA GLN A 27 11.11 -3.97 -4.14
C GLN A 27 10.64 -5.19 -3.35
N VAL A 28 9.35 -5.44 -3.38
CA VAL A 28 8.72 -6.54 -2.68
C VAL A 28 7.96 -7.36 -3.72
N GLY A 29 8.43 -8.56 -3.99
CA GLY A 29 7.90 -9.30 -5.13
C GLY A 29 8.29 -8.61 -6.41
N THR A 30 7.32 -8.39 -7.27
CA THR A 30 7.54 -7.69 -8.54
C THR A 30 7.06 -6.24 -8.49
N ARG A 31 6.74 -5.75 -7.29
CA ARG A 31 6.08 -4.47 -7.11
C ARG A 31 6.92 -3.56 -6.23
N LEU A 32 6.79 -2.27 -6.40
CA LEU A 32 7.48 -1.29 -5.58
C LEU A 32 6.57 -0.85 -4.44
N TYR A 33 7.17 -0.58 -3.28
CA TYR A 33 6.45 -0.17 -2.08
C TYR A 33 7.13 1.05 -1.48
N THR A 34 6.33 2.02 -1.04
CA THR A 34 6.88 3.13 -0.27
C THR A 34 7.29 2.63 1.11
N GLU A 35 8.14 3.40 1.78
CA GLU A 35 8.50 3.07 3.15
C GLU A 35 7.26 3.03 4.04
N HIS A 36 6.35 3.95 3.84
CA HIS A 36 5.11 4.01 4.58
C HIS A 36 4.30 2.72 4.42
N ALA A 37 4.24 2.20 3.20
CA ALA A 37 3.52 0.95 2.95
C ALA A 37 4.20 -0.25 3.62
N VAL A 38 5.53 -0.28 3.59
CA VAL A 38 6.28 -1.38 4.21
C VAL A 38 6.07 -1.39 5.72
N GLN A 39 5.89 -0.24 6.33
CA GLN A 39 5.68 -0.18 7.77
C GLN A 39 4.42 -0.93 8.22
N ALA A 40 3.45 -1.11 7.34
CA ALA A 40 2.25 -1.86 7.67
C ALA A 40 2.49 -3.35 7.84
N PHE A 41 3.63 -3.85 7.41
CA PHE A 41 3.94 -5.28 7.53
C PHE A 41 4.18 -5.70 8.98
N LEU A 42 4.57 -4.78 9.84
CA LEU A 42 5.04 -5.10 11.17
C LEU A 42 4.19 -4.42 12.24
N PRO A 43 4.05 -5.05 13.41
CA PRO A 43 3.35 -4.41 14.51
C PRO A 43 4.23 -3.30 15.06
N SER A 44 3.82 -2.06 14.88
CA SER A 44 4.64 -0.92 15.31
C SER A 44 4.04 -0.15 16.46
N GLY A 45 2.80 -0.40 16.77
CA GLY A 45 2.11 0.42 17.76
C GLY A 45 1.77 1.81 17.27
N ARG A 46 2.21 2.16 16.10
CA ARG A 46 1.90 3.45 15.52
C ARG A 46 0.45 3.44 15.02
N HIS A 47 -0.24 4.52 15.26
CA HIS A 47 -1.64 4.62 14.89
C HIS A 47 -1.85 5.89 14.07
N THR A 48 -2.18 5.73 12.81
CA THR A 48 -2.40 6.83 11.88
C THR A 48 -3.69 6.58 11.14
N VAL A 49 -4.46 7.64 10.92
CA VAL A 49 -5.66 7.55 10.10
C VAL A 49 -5.37 8.26 8.79
N THR A 50 -5.57 7.56 7.71
CA THR A 50 -5.40 8.13 6.37
C THR A 50 -6.77 8.27 5.73
N HIS A 51 -6.98 9.39 5.10
CA HIS A 51 -8.19 9.66 4.34
C HIS A 51 -7.84 9.74 2.87
N VAL A 52 -8.47 8.90 2.07
CA VAL A 52 -8.28 8.89 0.63
C VAL A 52 -9.59 9.32 -0.01
N PRO A 53 -9.61 10.42 -0.77
CA PRO A 53 -10.86 10.89 -1.36
C PRO A 53 -11.39 9.89 -2.38
N ARG A 54 -12.70 9.79 -2.43
CA ARG A 54 -13.37 8.92 -3.39
C ARG A 54 -13.69 9.74 -4.62
N ALA A 55 -13.43 9.16 -5.78
CA ALA A 55 -13.72 9.83 -7.04
C ALA A 55 -15.21 10.13 -7.15
N ASN A 56 -15.53 11.29 -7.67
CA ASN A 56 -16.91 11.69 -7.97
C ASN A 56 -17.85 11.69 -6.76
N ARG A 57 -17.29 11.77 -5.55
CA ARG A 57 -18.12 11.78 -4.36
C ARG A 57 -17.64 12.87 -3.43
N GLU A 58 -18.44 13.91 -3.37
CA GLU A 58 -18.14 15.06 -2.53
C GLU A 58 -18.17 14.67 -1.07
N GLY A 59 -17.13 15.05 -0.33
CA GLY A 59 -17.02 14.73 1.07
C GLY A 59 -16.87 13.25 1.36
N GLY A 60 -16.81 12.43 0.31
CA GLY A 60 -16.63 11.00 0.50
C GLY A 60 -15.17 10.64 0.55
N GLY A 61 -14.91 9.38 0.71
CA GLY A 61 -13.56 8.88 0.72
C GLY A 61 -13.41 7.70 1.64
N TYR A 62 -12.19 7.23 1.73
CA TYR A 62 -11.85 6.14 2.61
C TYR A 62 -11.02 6.68 3.76
N SER A 63 -11.38 6.30 4.96
CA SER A 63 -10.56 6.57 6.14
C SER A 63 -10.20 5.24 6.74
N PHE A 64 -8.93 5.02 7.02
CA PHE A 64 -8.51 3.77 7.60
C PHE A 64 -7.28 3.98 8.47
N HIS A 65 -7.08 3.05 9.38
CA HIS A 65 -5.96 3.10 10.30
C HIS A 65 -4.74 2.46 9.67
N GLU A 66 -3.67 3.19 9.68
CA GLU A 66 -2.41 2.70 9.16
C GLU A 66 -1.48 2.32 10.30
N ASN A 67 -2.02 1.76 11.34
CA ASN A 67 -1.13 1.20 12.33
C ASN A 67 -0.59 -0.10 11.77
N ALA A 68 0.57 -0.47 12.20
CA ALA A 68 1.14 -1.71 11.74
C ALA A 68 0.35 -2.84 12.34
N ARG A 69 -0.41 -3.49 11.53
CA ARG A 69 -1.26 -4.58 11.94
C ARG A 69 -0.70 -5.92 11.55
N SER A 70 0.55 -5.98 11.23
CA SER A 70 1.17 -7.21 10.77
C SER A 70 0.46 -7.74 9.53
N ILE A 71 0.30 -6.86 8.55
CA ILE A 71 -0.32 -7.24 7.28
C ILE A 71 0.80 -7.75 6.37
N PRO A 72 0.89 -9.06 6.13
CA PRO A 72 1.98 -9.60 5.31
C PRO A 72 1.91 -9.12 3.88
N PRO A 73 3.05 -9.06 3.18
CA PRO A 73 3.04 -8.66 1.76
C PRO A 73 2.15 -9.56 0.91
N THR A 74 2.01 -10.83 1.26
CA THR A 74 1.14 -11.74 0.52
C THR A 74 -0.31 -11.28 0.58
N PHE A 75 -0.75 -10.76 1.73
CA PHE A 75 -2.11 -10.24 1.86
C PHE A 75 -2.29 -8.96 1.08
N VAL A 76 -1.24 -8.13 1.01
CA VAL A 76 -1.29 -6.91 0.21
C VAL A 76 -1.45 -7.27 -1.27
N GLU A 77 -0.65 -8.22 -1.75
CA GLU A 77 -0.74 -8.65 -3.14
C GLU A 77 -2.09 -9.28 -3.45
N GLU A 78 -2.63 -10.05 -2.52
CA GLU A 78 -3.94 -10.66 -2.70
C GLU A 78 -5.03 -9.59 -2.79
N THR A 79 -4.91 -8.54 -1.98
CA THR A 79 -5.86 -7.43 -2.01
C THR A 79 -5.83 -6.71 -3.36
N ILE A 80 -4.63 -6.50 -3.89
CA ILE A 80 -4.50 -5.87 -5.21
C ILE A 80 -5.10 -6.75 -6.29
N LYS A 81 -4.87 -8.04 -6.19
CA LYS A 81 -5.28 -8.99 -7.22
C LYS A 81 -6.77 -9.26 -7.18
N ARG A 82 -7.35 -9.41 -6.00
CA ARG A 82 -8.72 -9.90 -5.84
C ARG A 82 -9.68 -8.90 -5.23
N GLY A 83 -9.20 -7.81 -4.67
CA GLY A 83 -10.07 -6.84 -4.03
C GLY A 83 -10.88 -6.03 -5.02
N THR A 84 -11.86 -5.33 -4.51
CA THR A 84 -12.60 -4.36 -5.32
C THR A 84 -11.68 -3.18 -5.59
N LYS A 85 -11.89 -2.52 -6.70
CA LYS A 85 -11.05 -1.40 -7.12
C LYS A 85 -11.88 -0.15 -7.30
N GLU A 86 -11.33 0.96 -6.83
CA GLU A 86 -11.93 2.26 -7.09
C GLU A 86 -10.83 3.21 -7.52
N PHE A 87 -11.04 3.92 -8.62
CA PHE A 87 -10.09 4.91 -9.11
C PHE A 87 -10.41 6.24 -8.47
N VAL A 88 -9.40 6.86 -7.88
CA VAL A 88 -9.56 8.14 -7.20
C VAL A 88 -8.47 9.10 -7.63
N THR A 89 -8.64 10.38 -7.33
CA THR A 89 -7.61 11.39 -7.52
C THR A 89 -7.30 11.98 -6.16
N GLU A 90 -6.02 12.00 -5.82
CA GLU A 90 -5.54 12.57 -4.56
C GLU A 90 -4.39 13.51 -4.89
N ASP A 91 -4.51 14.78 -4.50
CA ASP A 91 -3.47 15.78 -4.76
C ASP A 91 -3.04 15.79 -6.21
N TRP A 92 -4.01 15.74 -7.12
CA TRP A 92 -3.80 15.74 -8.56
C TRP A 92 -3.16 14.48 -9.10
N GLU A 93 -2.92 13.48 -8.25
CA GLU A 93 -2.34 12.22 -8.68
C GLU A 93 -3.39 11.13 -8.70
N LEU A 94 -3.32 10.30 -9.73
CA LEU A 94 -4.27 9.22 -9.89
C LEU A 94 -3.88 8.04 -9.01
N ARG A 95 -4.85 7.48 -8.32
CA ARG A 95 -4.66 6.35 -7.41
C ARG A 95 -5.70 5.29 -7.65
N THR A 96 -5.41 4.08 -7.25
CA THR A 96 -6.39 2.99 -7.20
C THR A 96 -6.49 2.53 -5.76
N VAL A 97 -7.70 2.45 -5.24
CA VAL A 97 -7.94 1.92 -3.90
C VAL A 97 -8.47 0.51 -4.04
N HIS A 98 -7.76 -0.43 -3.45
CA HIS A 98 -8.15 -1.84 -3.46
C HIS A 98 -8.66 -2.21 -2.09
N THR A 99 -9.75 -2.96 -2.02
CA THR A 99 -10.33 -3.37 -0.74
C THR A 99 -10.67 -4.85 -0.80
N LEU A 100 -10.21 -5.58 0.20
CA LEU A 100 -10.54 -7.00 0.36
C LEU A 100 -10.72 -7.25 1.85
N GLY A 101 -11.97 -7.51 2.25
CA GLY A 101 -12.28 -7.64 3.67
C GLY A 101 -11.98 -6.34 4.39
N SER A 102 -11.16 -6.41 5.42
CA SER A 102 -10.79 -5.23 6.20
C SER A 102 -9.52 -4.56 5.72
N ILE A 103 -8.88 -5.09 4.67
CA ILE A 103 -7.60 -4.56 4.20
C ILE A 103 -7.85 -3.60 3.04
N MET A 104 -7.19 -2.44 3.10
CA MET A 104 -7.21 -1.46 2.02
C MET A 104 -5.78 -1.20 1.57
N VAL A 105 -5.59 -1.15 0.26
CA VAL A 105 -4.30 -0.90 -0.34
C VAL A 105 -4.46 0.20 -1.37
N VAL A 106 -3.66 1.23 -1.28
CA VAL A 106 -3.68 2.34 -2.23
C VAL A 106 -2.43 2.23 -3.10
N THR A 107 -2.63 2.20 -4.40
CA THR A 107 -1.54 2.09 -5.36
C THR A 107 -1.59 3.25 -6.36
N THR A 108 -0.53 3.38 -7.15
CA THR A 108 -0.62 4.19 -8.35
C THR A 108 -1.67 3.58 -9.29
N ARG A 109 -2.15 4.37 -10.25
CA ARG A 109 -3.23 3.92 -11.14
C ARG A 109 -2.87 2.61 -11.84
N ASP A 110 -1.62 2.41 -12.18
CA ASP A 110 -1.16 1.23 -12.88
C ASP A 110 -0.76 0.09 -11.94
N ASP A 111 -1.01 0.24 -10.65
CA ASP A 111 -0.68 -0.76 -9.62
C ASP A 111 0.82 -1.04 -9.49
N ARG A 112 1.65 -0.15 -10.00
CA ARG A 112 3.09 -0.37 -9.95
C ARG A 112 3.68 -0.15 -8.56
N ILE A 113 3.18 0.86 -7.85
CA ILE A 113 3.73 1.26 -6.58
C ILE A 113 2.63 1.20 -5.53
N VAL A 114 2.89 0.49 -4.45
CA VAL A 114 2.00 0.47 -3.30
C VAL A 114 2.36 1.67 -2.42
N ILE A 115 1.41 2.55 -2.22
CA ILE A 115 1.64 3.81 -1.52
C ILE A 115 1.26 3.69 -0.05
N THR A 116 0.17 3.02 0.24
CA THR A 116 -0.38 2.94 1.58
C THR A 116 -1.09 1.61 1.77
N VAL A 117 -0.96 1.04 2.96
CA VAL A 117 -1.64 -0.20 3.33
C VAL A 117 -2.23 0.02 4.72
N GLY A 118 -3.45 -0.41 4.93
CA GLY A 118 -4.06 -0.27 6.24
C GLY A 118 -5.30 -1.12 6.38
N ASN A 119 -5.94 -0.96 7.52
CA ASN A 119 -7.18 -1.64 7.84
C ASN A 119 -8.34 -0.70 7.68
N ARG A 120 -9.39 -1.21 7.07
CA ARG A 120 -10.60 -0.46 6.88
C ARG A 120 -11.39 -0.40 8.19
N HIS A 121 -12.02 0.72 8.40
CA HIS A 121 -12.95 0.91 9.50
C HIS A 121 -14.36 0.79 9.08
#